data_3260cd191c371c027b0856365330a052
#
_entry.id   3260cd191c371c027b0856365330a052
#
_cell.length_a   1.000
_cell.length_b   1.000
_cell.length_c   1.000
_cell.angle_alpha   90.00
_cell.angle_beta   90.00
_cell.angle_gamma   90.00
#
_symmetry.space_group_name_H-M   'P 1'
#
loop_
_entity.id
_entity.type
_entity.pdbx_description
1 polymer ?
#
loop_
_entity_poly.entity_id
_entity_poly.type
_entity_poly.pdbx_seq_one_letter_code
_entity_poly.pdbx_strand_id
1 'polypeptide(L)'
;VVLSLVNGNHALIAANGYTLTLDNVTYFQNTREVHIVGGTLYDKNGVSLSPTVGEKSKIVLSGNKTHFGNIYAGSINGSFDKDVEIDINDVTGKNIGKVYSCGAKEGYYNSDNFLDPNNEPTAPTADSAVYGVTGNVDINLSNSSICEIDGDCGSGRANVSVVTEYQYSSAMKNIGLLTVDSGMLELTEINDDVNVKINSNGILDMSNLGECSVNDFYGGGTLVLAKDGLLTVNGTLSGVTEFQTSGGVNSSGI
;
A
#
# COMPACT_ATOMS: atom_id res chain seq x y z
N VAL A 1 14.78 9.80 11.45
CA VAL A 1 13.96 10.45 10.42
C VAL A 1 14.87 11.37 9.61
N VAL A 2 14.89 11.21 8.32
CA VAL A 2 15.63 12.08 7.40
C VAL A 2 14.61 12.88 6.60
N LEU A 3 14.71 14.20 6.65
CA LEU A 3 13.92 15.10 5.83
C LEU A 3 14.82 15.59 4.69
N SER A 4 14.48 15.23 3.47
CA SER A 4 15.11 15.81 2.27
C SER A 4 14.15 16.83 1.68
N LEU A 5 14.53 18.09 1.72
CA LEU A 5 13.80 19.15 1.03
C LEU A 5 14.35 19.23 -0.38
N VAL A 6 13.59 18.73 -1.32
CA VAL A 6 13.90 18.89 -2.74
C VAL A 6 13.36 20.25 -3.17
N ASN A 7 14.19 21.06 -3.83
CA ASN A 7 13.72 22.29 -4.47
C ASN A 7 12.77 21.90 -5.61
N GLY A 8 11.48 22.09 -5.40
CA GLY A 8 10.46 21.72 -6.37
C GLY A 8 9.14 21.34 -5.70
N ASN A 9 8.29 20.63 -6.42
CA ASN A 9 6.92 20.30 -5.98
C ASN A 9 6.84 19.05 -5.11
N HIS A 10 7.96 18.36 -4.82
CA HIS A 10 7.98 17.12 -4.04
C HIS A 10 9.02 17.18 -2.90
N ALA A 11 8.68 16.59 -1.76
CA ALA A 11 9.59 16.38 -0.63
C ALA A 11 9.50 14.93 -0.16
N LEU A 12 10.57 14.43 0.45
CA LEU A 12 10.67 13.07 0.94
C LEU A 12 10.91 13.07 2.46
N ILE A 13 10.17 12.24 3.19
CA ILE A 13 10.41 11.96 4.60
C ILE A 13 10.69 10.46 4.73
N ALA A 14 11.90 10.09 5.17
CA ALA A 14 12.30 8.71 5.32
C ALA A 14 12.29 8.25 6.78
N ALA A 15 11.70 7.08 7.04
CA ALA A 15 11.77 6.39 8.31
C ALA A 15 13.18 5.82 8.57
N ASN A 16 13.86 5.36 7.52
CA ASN A 16 15.26 4.94 7.56
C ASN A 16 15.52 3.80 8.56
N GLY A 17 14.65 2.80 8.61
CA GLY A 17 14.77 1.67 9.54
C GLY A 17 14.33 1.96 10.98
N TYR A 18 13.65 3.08 11.21
CA TYR A 18 13.11 3.48 12.51
C TYR A 18 11.60 3.67 12.44
N THR A 19 10.98 4.02 13.57
CA THR A 19 9.57 4.39 13.62
C THR A 19 9.39 5.86 13.25
N LEU A 20 8.54 6.11 12.25
CA LEU A 20 8.04 7.43 11.86
C LEU A 20 6.55 7.50 12.18
N THR A 21 6.15 8.37 13.10
CA THR A 21 4.73 8.60 13.42
C THR A 21 4.33 10.01 13.02
N LEU A 22 3.27 10.12 12.21
CA LEU A 22 2.70 11.38 11.75
C LEU A 22 1.20 11.35 12.00
N ASP A 23 0.73 12.21 12.90
CA ASP A 23 -0.66 12.28 13.32
C ASP A 23 -1.28 13.62 12.95
N ASN A 24 -2.41 13.60 12.23
CA ASN A 24 -3.13 14.79 11.79
C ASN A 24 -2.25 15.84 11.08
N VAL A 25 -1.24 15.36 10.34
CA VAL A 25 -0.31 16.21 9.62
C VAL A 25 -0.90 16.63 8.31
N THR A 26 -1.19 17.90 8.17
CA THR A 26 -1.62 18.51 6.92
C THR A 26 -0.45 19.15 6.20
N TYR A 27 -0.41 18.92 4.92
CA TYR A 27 0.53 19.53 4.03
C TYR A 27 0.07 20.96 3.64
N PHE A 28 0.92 21.94 3.83
CA PHE A 28 0.53 23.35 3.81
C PHE A 28 0.66 24.10 2.48
N GLN A 29 1.00 23.46 1.35
CA GLN A 29 1.15 24.23 0.10
C GLN A 29 0.52 23.53 -1.10
N ASN A 30 -0.30 24.26 -1.81
CA ASN A 30 -1.14 23.84 -2.96
C ASN A 30 -0.38 23.29 -4.19
N THR A 31 0.93 23.18 -4.15
CA THR A 31 1.77 22.79 -5.30
C THR A 31 2.88 21.79 -4.97
N ARG A 32 2.97 21.30 -3.74
CA ARG A 32 4.04 20.38 -3.33
C ARG A 32 3.47 19.13 -2.71
N GLU A 33 3.94 17.99 -3.13
CA GLU A 33 3.61 16.72 -2.52
C GLU A 33 4.74 16.26 -1.60
N VAL A 34 4.39 15.76 -0.43
CA VAL A 34 5.32 15.08 0.48
C VAL A 34 5.10 13.60 0.37
N HIS A 35 6.15 12.86 0.04
CA HIS A 35 6.12 11.41 -0.03
C HIS A 35 6.81 10.80 1.17
N ILE A 36 6.33 9.64 1.62
CA ILE A 36 6.89 8.90 2.75
C ILE A 36 7.71 7.73 2.22
N VAL A 37 8.86 7.51 2.82
CA VAL A 37 9.81 6.45 2.46
C VAL A 37 10.11 5.61 3.69
N GLY A 38 9.89 4.30 3.62
CA GLY A 38 10.21 3.36 4.70
C GLY A 38 11.71 3.15 4.83
N GLY A 39 12.37 2.93 3.72
CA GLY A 39 13.81 2.70 3.67
C GLY A 39 14.66 3.97 3.76
N THR A 40 15.83 3.88 3.16
CA THR A 40 16.88 4.90 3.20
C THR A 40 16.84 5.77 1.94
N LEU A 41 17.24 7.02 2.07
CA LEU A 41 17.50 7.88 0.92
C LEU A 41 18.97 7.75 0.51
N TYR A 42 19.20 7.40 -0.75
CA TYR A 42 20.53 7.37 -1.35
C TYR A 42 20.66 8.50 -2.39
N ASP A 43 21.84 9.03 -2.54
CA ASP A 43 22.15 9.93 -3.63
C ASP A 43 22.26 9.15 -4.97
N LYS A 44 22.45 9.86 -6.06
CA LYS A 44 22.60 9.29 -7.41
C LYS A 44 23.78 8.33 -7.56
N ASN A 45 24.75 8.37 -6.64
CA ASN A 45 25.93 7.50 -6.63
C ASN A 45 25.74 6.29 -5.70
N GLY A 46 24.54 6.14 -5.11
CA GLY A 46 24.23 5.08 -4.14
C GLY A 46 24.82 5.31 -2.75
N VAL A 47 25.19 6.55 -2.42
CA VAL A 47 25.67 6.89 -1.09
C VAL A 47 24.49 7.24 -0.20
N SER A 48 24.37 6.59 0.95
CA SER A 48 23.31 6.87 1.92
C SER A 48 23.41 8.29 2.46
N LEU A 49 22.27 8.99 2.44
CA LEU A 49 22.14 10.33 3.07
C LEU A 49 22.02 10.26 4.60
N SER A 50 21.94 9.04 5.15
CA SER A 50 21.90 8.81 6.59
C SER A 50 23.11 8.00 7.04
N PRO A 51 23.78 8.40 8.13
CA PRO A 51 24.96 7.68 8.63
C PRO A 51 24.61 6.31 9.25
N THR A 52 23.35 6.10 9.64
CA THR A 52 22.89 4.87 10.28
C THR A 52 21.51 4.49 9.78
N VAL A 53 21.31 3.19 9.59
CA VAL A 53 20.01 2.59 9.24
C VAL A 53 19.55 1.72 10.40
N GLY A 54 18.29 1.85 10.81
CA GLY A 54 17.69 1.02 11.86
C GLY A 54 17.39 -0.40 11.39
N GLU A 55 16.87 -1.22 12.32
CA GLU A 55 16.64 -2.65 12.08
C GLU A 55 15.28 -2.97 11.44
N LYS A 56 14.29 -2.09 11.60
CA LYS A 56 12.95 -2.23 11.05
C LYS A 56 12.35 -0.86 10.81
N SER A 57 11.73 -0.66 9.67
CA SER A 57 10.93 0.55 9.43
C SER A 57 9.50 0.34 9.89
N LYS A 58 8.98 1.32 10.63
CA LYS A 58 7.56 1.41 10.94
C LYS A 58 7.06 2.81 10.60
N ILE A 59 6.09 2.88 9.69
CA ILE A 59 5.40 4.12 9.31
C ILE A 59 4.02 4.08 9.95
N VAL A 60 3.69 5.07 10.76
CA VAL A 60 2.35 5.24 11.35
C VAL A 60 1.79 6.57 10.91
N LEU A 61 0.76 6.51 10.09
CA LEU A 61 0.02 7.69 9.64
C LEU A 61 -1.38 7.65 10.26
N SER A 62 -1.79 8.71 10.91
CA SER A 62 -3.08 8.73 11.57
C SER A 62 -3.81 10.07 11.45
N GLY A 63 -5.16 9.98 11.57
CA GLY A 63 -6.06 11.11 11.64
C GLY A 63 -6.55 11.63 10.29
N ASN A 64 -7.77 12.14 10.29
CA ASN A 64 -8.53 12.53 9.10
C ASN A 64 -7.99 13.78 8.37
N LYS A 65 -7.03 14.48 8.96
CA LYS A 65 -6.34 15.62 8.33
C LYS A 65 -5.01 15.22 7.69
N THR A 66 -4.58 13.98 7.87
CA THR A 66 -3.32 13.49 7.32
C THR A 66 -3.42 13.43 5.81
N HIS A 67 -2.48 14.10 5.13
CA HIS A 67 -2.43 14.18 3.69
C HIS A 67 -1.00 14.08 3.19
N PHE A 68 -0.73 13.05 2.37
CA PHE A 68 0.56 12.81 1.75
C PHE A 68 0.40 12.38 0.29
N GLY A 69 1.45 12.51 -0.50
CA GLY A 69 1.56 11.88 -1.81
C GLY A 69 1.69 10.35 -1.70
N ASN A 70 2.65 9.78 -2.38
CA ASN A 70 2.86 8.33 -2.33
C ASN A 70 3.63 7.89 -1.09
N ILE A 71 3.45 6.62 -0.70
CA ILE A 71 4.25 5.92 0.30
C ILE A 71 5.06 4.85 -0.44
N TYR A 72 6.36 4.80 -0.18
CA TYR A 72 7.27 3.78 -0.70
C TYR A 72 7.85 3.01 0.49
N ALA A 73 7.59 1.70 0.59
CA ALA A 73 8.12 0.88 1.67
C ALA A 73 9.65 0.78 1.63
N GLY A 74 10.21 0.67 0.43
CA GLY A 74 11.66 0.57 0.21
C GLY A 74 12.38 1.91 0.29
N SER A 75 13.56 1.93 -0.29
CA SER A 75 14.48 3.09 -0.32
C SER A 75 14.31 3.89 -1.61
N ILE A 76 14.84 5.10 -1.63
CA ILE A 76 15.02 5.89 -2.85
C ILE A 76 16.44 5.68 -3.38
N ASN A 77 16.56 5.32 -4.65
CA ASN A 77 17.81 5.02 -5.36
C ASN A 77 18.64 3.86 -4.76
N GLY A 78 18.00 2.96 -4.02
CA GLY A 78 18.65 1.79 -3.43
C GLY A 78 17.66 0.75 -2.95
N SER A 79 18.14 -0.44 -2.67
CA SER A 79 17.33 -1.52 -2.06
C SER A 79 17.20 -1.33 -0.56
N PHE A 80 16.23 -2.01 0.04
CA PHE A 80 16.05 -2.05 1.49
C PHE A 80 15.94 -3.50 1.98
N ASP A 81 16.78 -3.88 2.92
CA ASP A 81 16.94 -5.28 3.36
C ASP A 81 16.29 -5.58 4.72
N LYS A 82 15.48 -4.67 5.23
CA LYS A 82 14.79 -4.81 6.52
C LYS A 82 13.28 -4.94 6.33
N ASP A 83 12.61 -5.41 7.37
CA ASP A 83 11.15 -5.43 7.41
C ASP A 83 10.57 -4.02 7.45
N VAL A 84 9.40 -3.88 6.82
CA VAL A 84 8.65 -2.62 6.78
C VAL A 84 7.21 -2.86 7.22
N GLU A 85 6.75 -2.06 8.15
CA GLU A 85 5.36 -2.04 8.61
C GLU A 85 4.76 -0.66 8.33
N ILE A 86 3.60 -0.63 7.70
CA ILE A 86 2.89 0.61 7.36
C ILE A 86 1.51 0.54 7.99
N ASP A 87 1.28 1.34 9.02
CA ASP A 87 -0.01 1.49 9.69
C ASP A 87 -0.67 2.79 9.25
N ILE A 88 -1.87 2.70 8.70
CA ILE A 88 -2.67 3.85 8.25
C ILE A 88 -4.00 3.80 8.98
N ASN A 89 -4.23 4.78 9.86
CA ASN A 89 -5.32 4.79 10.82
C ASN A 89 -6.17 6.05 10.67
N ASP A 90 -7.47 5.89 10.44
CA ASP A 90 -8.46 6.99 10.33
C ASP A 90 -8.12 8.03 9.25
N VAL A 91 -7.41 7.62 8.20
CA VAL A 91 -7.08 8.48 7.05
C VAL A 91 -8.11 8.25 5.95
N THR A 92 -8.93 9.25 5.70
CA THR A 92 -10.07 9.15 4.79
C THR A 92 -9.94 10.15 3.62
N GLY A 93 -10.81 10.01 2.61
CA GLY A 93 -10.96 11.01 1.57
C GLY A 93 -9.85 11.02 0.51
N LYS A 94 -9.16 9.89 0.29
CA LYS A 94 -8.06 9.80 -0.69
C LYS A 94 -6.88 10.73 -0.38
N ASN A 95 -6.62 10.94 0.89
CA ASN A 95 -5.57 11.83 1.36
C ASN A 95 -4.16 11.23 1.27
N ILE A 96 -4.05 9.97 0.88
CA ILE A 96 -2.80 9.32 0.52
C ILE A 96 -2.91 8.88 -0.94
N GLY A 97 -1.88 9.14 -1.73
CA GLY A 97 -1.82 8.75 -3.12
C GLY A 97 -1.80 7.24 -3.29
N LYS A 98 -0.67 6.67 -3.65
CA LYS A 98 -0.48 5.22 -3.77
C LYS A 98 0.47 4.71 -2.70
N VAL A 99 0.29 3.45 -2.30
CA VAL A 99 1.23 2.73 -1.44
C VAL A 99 1.97 1.71 -2.30
N TYR A 100 3.29 1.84 -2.37
CA TYR A 100 4.17 0.91 -3.07
C TYR A 100 4.99 0.12 -2.05
N SER A 101 5.03 -1.19 -2.19
CA SER A 101 5.79 -2.08 -1.32
C SER A 101 7.27 -2.21 -1.68
N CYS A 102 7.69 -1.54 -2.73
CA CYS A 102 9.10 -1.42 -3.13
C CYS A 102 9.64 -0.01 -2.87
N GLY A 103 10.88 0.20 -3.25
CA GLY A 103 11.49 1.51 -3.34
C GLY A 103 11.22 2.19 -4.67
N ALA A 104 11.87 3.32 -4.89
CA ALA A 104 11.68 4.11 -6.08
C ALA A 104 12.99 4.71 -6.59
N LYS A 105 13.01 4.93 -7.90
CA LYS A 105 13.99 5.81 -8.51
C LYS A 105 13.54 7.25 -8.27
N GLU A 106 14.46 8.07 -7.81
CA GLU A 106 14.21 9.51 -7.72
C GLU A 106 13.91 10.07 -9.10
N GLY A 107 12.80 10.74 -9.25
CA GLY A 107 12.44 11.48 -10.46
C GLY A 107 13.30 12.72 -10.69
N TYR A 108 14.19 12.97 -9.78
CA TYR A 108 15.01 14.15 -9.66
C TYR A 108 16.39 13.84 -9.22
N TYR A 109 17.30 14.09 -9.93
CA TYR A 109 18.59 14.69 -9.66
C TYR A 109 19.38 14.66 -10.96
N ASN A 110 19.21 15.70 -11.71
CA ASN A 110 20.37 16.17 -12.43
C ASN A 110 21.17 17.00 -11.41
N SER A 111 22.14 16.37 -10.74
CA SER A 111 22.98 17.01 -9.69
C SER A 111 23.76 18.22 -10.19
N ASP A 112 23.81 18.42 -11.49
CA ASP A 112 24.55 19.49 -12.10
C ASP A 112 23.74 20.77 -12.28
N ASN A 113 22.39 20.70 -12.02
CA ASN A 113 21.51 21.85 -12.19
C ASN A 113 20.40 21.91 -11.13
N PHE A 114 20.79 22.14 -9.90
CA PHE A 114 19.88 22.42 -8.77
C PHE A 114 18.96 23.63 -9.00
N LEU A 115 19.17 24.36 -10.09
CA LEU A 115 18.49 25.61 -10.43
C LEU A 115 17.96 25.65 -11.88
N ASP A 116 17.86 24.49 -12.57
CA ASP A 116 17.24 24.49 -13.90
C ASP A 116 15.73 24.64 -13.77
N PRO A 117 15.14 25.80 -14.13
CA PRO A 117 13.72 26.04 -14.05
C PRO A 117 12.90 25.20 -15.03
N ASN A 118 13.57 24.47 -15.95
CA ASN A 118 12.92 23.58 -16.92
C ASN A 118 12.87 22.12 -16.44
N ASN A 119 13.53 21.79 -15.33
CA ASN A 119 13.43 20.49 -14.69
C ASN A 119 12.37 20.54 -13.58
N GLU A 120 11.11 20.39 -13.97
CA GLU A 120 10.03 20.21 -13.03
C GLU A 120 10.24 18.90 -12.25
N PRO A 121 10.20 18.93 -10.91
CA PRO A 121 10.24 17.74 -10.08
C PRO A 121 9.06 16.81 -10.38
N THR A 122 9.35 15.52 -10.64
CA THR A 122 8.36 14.48 -10.76
C THR A 122 8.32 13.62 -9.50
N ALA A 123 7.20 13.03 -9.15
CA ALA A 123 7.15 12.05 -8.07
C ALA A 123 8.17 10.93 -8.33
N PRO A 124 8.80 10.36 -7.28
CA PRO A 124 9.65 9.21 -7.47
C PRO A 124 8.88 8.09 -8.19
N THR A 125 9.54 7.37 -9.07
CA THR A 125 8.96 6.26 -9.83
C THR A 125 9.27 4.96 -9.12
N ALA A 126 8.24 4.23 -8.68
CA ALA A 126 8.39 2.92 -8.08
C ALA A 126 9.03 1.94 -9.09
N ASP A 127 9.99 1.16 -8.62
CA ASP A 127 10.69 0.15 -9.42
C ASP A 127 11.13 -1.01 -8.52
N SER A 128 10.30 -2.04 -8.43
CA SER A 128 10.55 -3.21 -7.60
C SER A 128 11.70 -4.07 -8.11
N ALA A 129 11.95 -4.07 -9.41
CA ALA A 129 13.01 -4.87 -10.02
C ALA A 129 14.40 -4.36 -9.66
N VAL A 130 14.55 -3.06 -9.37
CA VAL A 130 15.83 -2.42 -9.06
C VAL A 130 15.91 -2.00 -7.59
N TYR A 131 14.81 -1.51 -7.02
CA TYR A 131 14.76 -0.94 -5.66
C TYR A 131 13.82 -1.74 -4.76
N GLY A 132 13.97 -3.06 -4.76
CA GLY A 132 13.14 -3.98 -3.99
C GLY A 132 13.34 -3.85 -2.47
N VAL A 133 12.39 -4.42 -1.74
CA VAL A 133 12.47 -4.72 -0.31
C VAL A 133 12.66 -6.23 -0.16
N THR A 134 13.72 -6.66 0.52
CA THR A 134 13.98 -8.11 0.73
C THR A 134 13.44 -8.61 2.07
N GLY A 135 13.10 -7.72 2.99
CA GLY A 135 12.34 -8.03 4.19
C GLY A 135 10.84 -8.18 3.93
N ASN A 136 10.09 -8.49 4.97
CA ASN A 136 8.64 -8.53 4.89
C ASN A 136 8.06 -7.11 4.82
N VAL A 137 6.99 -6.95 4.05
CA VAL A 137 6.21 -5.71 4.00
C VAL A 137 4.78 -6.00 4.44
N ASP A 138 4.38 -5.40 5.57
CA ASP A 138 3.04 -5.51 6.12
C ASP A 138 2.35 -4.13 6.08
N ILE A 139 1.17 -4.07 5.48
CA ILE A 139 0.36 -2.84 5.35
C ILE A 139 -0.94 -3.06 6.11
N ASN A 140 -1.15 -2.27 7.15
CA ASN A 140 -2.32 -2.33 8.01
C ASN A 140 -3.19 -1.09 7.82
N LEU A 141 -4.41 -1.30 7.36
CA LEU A 141 -5.41 -0.26 7.18
C LEU A 141 -6.46 -0.34 8.28
N SER A 142 -6.60 0.71 9.07
CA SER A 142 -7.66 0.83 10.06
C SER A 142 -8.52 2.06 9.76
N ASN A 143 -9.80 1.87 9.47
CA ASN A 143 -10.74 2.94 9.11
C ASN A 143 -10.20 3.90 8.05
N SER A 144 -9.45 3.38 7.10
CA SER A 144 -8.70 4.20 6.14
C SER A 144 -8.96 3.79 4.70
N SER A 145 -9.13 4.78 3.82
CA SER A 145 -9.32 4.57 2.39
C SER A 145 -8.07 4.91 1.61
N ILE A 146 -7.52 3.92 0.93
CA ILE A 146 -6.37 4.06 0.03
C ILE A 146 -6.82 3.74 -1.39
N CYS A 147 -6.48 4.61 -2.35
CA CYS A 147 -6.90 4.42 -3.73
C CYS A 147 -6.29 3.18 -4.36
N GLU A 148 -4.99 2.95 -4.14
CA GLU A 148 -4.25 1.87 -4.76
C GLU A 148 -3.08 1.41 -3.87
N ILE A 149 -2.93 0.10 -3.75
CA ILE A 149 -1.77 -0.55 -3.14
C ILE A 149 -1.12 -1.43 -4.21
N ASP A 150 0.18 -1.25 -4.42
CA ASP A 150 1.01 -2.15 -5.20
C ASP A 150 1.97 -2.89 -4.27
N GLY A 151 1.68 -4.18 -4.07
CA GLY A 151 2.37 -5.05 -3.13
C GLY A 151 3.66 -5.69 -3.66
N ASP A 152 4.12 -5.35 -4.87
CA ASP A 152 5.36 -5.90 -5.43
C ASP A 152 6.58 -5.38 -4.66
N CYS A 153 7.24 -6.28 -3.94
CA CYS A 153 8.46 -5.97 -3.18
C CYS A 153 9.74 -6.24 -4.00
N GLY A 154 9.62 -6.82 -5.19
CA GLY A 154 10.74 -7.30 -6.02
C GLY A 154 11.18 -8.71 -5.66
N SER A 155 11.39 -9.04 -4.40
CA SER A 155 11.74 -10.40 -3.93
C SER A 155 10.55 -11.19 -3.41
N GLY A 156 9.41 -10.56 -3.23
CA GLY A 156 8.19 -11.13 -2.68
C GLY A 156 7.02 -10.17 -2.86
N ARG A 157 5.99 -10.36 -2.06
CA ARG A 157 4.77 -9.54 -2.08
C ARG A 157 4.35 -9.14 -0.68
N ALA A 158 3.78 -7.95 -0.57
CA ALA A 158 3.27 -7.45 0.71
C ALA A 158 2.04 -8.20 1.19
N ASN A 159 1.87 -8.22 2.50
CA ASN A 159 0.62 -8.59 3.16
C ASN A 159 -0.20 -7.34 3.46
N VAL A 160 -1.50 -7.40 3.25
CA VAL A 160 -2.42 -6.31 3.53
C VAL A 160 -3.49 -6.78 4.51
N SER A 161 -3.66 -6.05 5.61
CA SER A 161 -4.69 -6.28 6.62
C SER A 161 -5.64 -5.10 6.69
N VAL A 162 -6.94 -5.36 6.74
CA VAL A 162 -7.98 -4.34 6.77
C VAL A 162 -8.91 -4.55 7.97
N VAL A 163 -9.02 -3.51 8.79
CA VAL A 163 -10.00 -3.37 9.86
C VAL A 163 -10.81 -2.11 9.59
N THR A 164 -12.12 -2.19 9.48
CA THR A 164 -12.91 -1.00 9.20
C THR A 164 -14.30 -1.05 9.84
N GLU A 165 -14.82 0.11 10.21
CA GLU A 165 -16.22 0.28 10.62
C GLU A 165 -17.11 0.75 9.46
N TYR A 166 -16.48 1.14 8.33
CA TYR A 166 -17.14 1.70 7.16
C TYR A 166 -16.81 0.87 5.92
N GLN A 167 -17.53 1.09 4.84
CA GLN A 167 -17.22 0.54 3.54
C GLN A 167 -16.13 1.40 2.86
N TYR A 168 -15.02 0.78 2.48
CA TYR A 168 -13.97 1.41 1.69
C TYR A 168 -13.72 0.64 0.41
N SER A 169 -13.33 1.39 -0.63
CA SER A 169 -13.00 0.86 -1.95
C SER A 169 -11.51 1.04 -2.23
N SER A 170 -10.84 0.01 -2.71
CA SER A 170 -9.41 0.02 -3.03
C SER A 170 -9.07 -0.88 -4.21
N ALA A 171 -8.03 -0.49 -4.96
CA ALA A 171 -7.34 -1.36 -5.91
C ALA A 171 -6.11 -1.97 -5.22
N MET A 172 -5.96 -3.29 -5.28
CA MET A 172 -4.87 -4.02 -4.65
C MET A 172 -4.17 -4.90 -5.67
N LYS A 173 -2.95 -4.51 -6.05
CA LYS A 173 -2.14 -5.18 -7.06
C LYS A 173 -0.97 -5.90 -6.41
N ASN A 174 -0.57 -7.03 -6.97
CA ASN A 174 0.67 -7.73 -6.62
C ASN A 174 0.81 -8.04 -5.12
N ILE A 175 -0.29 -8.18 -4.38
CA ILE A 175 -0.25 -8.54 -2.97
C ILE A 175 -0.17 -10.06 -2.78
N GLY A 176 0.49 -10.50 -1.70
CA GLY A 176 0.65 -11.91 -1.37
C GLY A 176 -0.51 -12.45 -0.54
N LEU A 177 -0.90 -11.70 0.49
CA LEU A 177 -2.01 -12.02 1.37
C LEU A 177 -2.89 -10.79 1.61
N LEU A 178 -4.20 -10.93 1.38
CA LEU A 178 -5.20 -9.99 1.84
C LEU A 178 -5.96 -10.58 3.03
N THR A 179 -5.98 -9.86 4.14
CA THR A 179 -6.80 -10.20 5.31
C THR A 179 -7.85 -9.12 5.55
N VAL A 180 -9.13 -9.50 5.57
CA VAL A 180 -10.22 -8.63 6.00
C VAL A 180 -10.64 -9.07 7.39
N ASP A 181 -10.18 -8.35 8.42
CA ASP A 181 -10.39 -8.71 9.81
C ASP A 181 -11.81 -8.35 10.28
N SER A 182 -12.28 -7.16 9.91
CA SER A 182 -13.63 -6.71 10.20
C SER A 182 -14.08 -5.59 9.26
N GLY A 183 -15.42 -5.42 9.14
CA GLY A 183 -16.06 -4.44 8.29
C GLY A 183 -16.04 -4.80 6.82
N MET A 184 -16.25 -3.85 5.93
CA MET A 184 -16.47 -4.11 4.51
C MET A 184 -15.38 -3.45 3.64
N LEU A 185 -14.64 -4.28 2.93
CA LEU A 185 -13.70 -3.87 1.89
C LEU A 185 -14.30 -4.17 0.51
N GLU A 186 -14.45 -3.16 -0.32
CA GLU A 186 -14.81 -3.27 -1.72
C GLU A 186 -13.55 -3.24 -2.58
N LEU A 187 -13.35 -4.24 -3.42
CA LEU A 187 -12.22 -4.29 -4.35
C LEU A 187 -12.62 -3.79 -5.73
N THR A 188 -11.79 -2.91 -6.28
CA THR A 188 -11.88 -2.46 -7.68
C THR A 188 -10.85 -3.16 -8.58
N GLU A 189 -9.82 -3.74 -7.99
CA GLU A 189 -8.79 -4.53 -8.67
C GLU A 189 -8.09 -5.45 -7.66
N ILE A 190 -7.71 -6.66 -8.09
CA ILE A 190 -6.89 -7.61 -7.33
C ILE A 190 -6.10 -8.49 -8.30
N ASN A 191 -4.94 -9.02 -7.88
CA ASN A 191 -4.17 -9.97 -8.69
C ASN A 191 -4.68 -11.41 -8.52
N ASP A 192 -4.54 -12.22 -9.56
CA ASP A 192 -5.12 -13.57 -9.69
C ASP A 192 -4.52 -14.64 -8.76
N ASP A 193 -3.38 -14.40 -8.15
CA ASP A 193 -2.63 -15.36 -7.35
C ASP A 193 -2.48 -14.95 -5.88
N VAL A 194 -3.35 -14.05 -5.43
CA VAL A 194 -3.41 -13.61 -4.03
C VAL A 194 -3.99 -14.71 -3.13
N ASN A 195 -3.50 -14.78 -1.90
CA ASN A 195 -4.18 -15.51 -0.83
C ASN A 195 -5.16 -14.56 -0.12
N VAL A 196 -6.38 -15.02 0.10
CA VAL A 196 -7.44 -14.21 0.73
C VAL A 196 -7.92 -14.86 2.01
N LYS A 197 -7.97 -14.07 3.08
CA LYS A 197 -8.54 -14.44 4.36
C LYS A 197 -9.62 -13.45 4.76
N ILE A 198 -10.82 -13.94 5.08
CA ILE A 198 -11.89 -13.10 5.64
C ILE A 198 -12.22 -13.63 7.03
N ASN A 199 -11.94 -12.87 8.07
CA ASN A 199 -12.30 -13.23 9.43
C ASN A 199 -13.82 -13.06 9.64
N SER A 200 -14.38 -13.66 10.70
CA SER A 200 -15.83 -13.80 10.91
C SER A 200 -16.65 -12.50 10.87
N ASN A 201 -16.02 -11.36 11.14
CA ASN A 201 -16.66 -10.05 11.09
C ASN A 201 -16.30 -9.24 9.82
N GLY A 202 -15.54 -9.85 8.91
CA GLY A 202 -15.10 -9.23 7.66
C GLY A 202 -16.06 -9.50 6.52
N ILE A 203 -16.20 -8.54 5.64
CA ILE A 203 -16.93 -8.62 4.39
C ILE A 203 -16.00 -8.19 3.27
N LEU A 204 -15.78 -9.08 2.30
CA LEU A 204 -15.05 -8.75 1.09
C LEU A 204 -16.02 -8.62 -0.08
N ASP A 205 -16.14 -7.45 -0.64
CA ASP A 205 -16.97 -7.18 -1.80
C ASP A 205 -16.12 -7.15 -3.08
N MET A 206 -16.28 -8.17 -3.89
CA MET A 206 -15.65 -8.35 -5.20
C MET A 206 -16.66 -8.17 -6.35
N SER A 207 -17.84 -7.60 -6.07
CA SER A 207 -18.91 -7.48 -7.06
C SER A 207 -18.55 -6.59 -8.27
N ASN A 208 -17.56 -5.75 -8.14
CA ASN A 208 -17.08 -4.92 -9.24
C ASN A 208 -16.06 -5.63 -10.16
N LEU A 209 -15.57 -6.80 -9.78
CA LEU A 209 -14.51 -7.48 -10.54
C LEU A 209 -15.04 -8.37 -11.67
N GLY A 210 -16.31 -8.77 -11.63
CA GLY A 210 -16.91 -9.69 -12.60
C GLY A 210 -16.32 -11.09 -12.48
N GLU A 211 -15.34 -11.41 -13.30
CA GLU A 211 -14.54 -12.64 -13.21
C GLU A 211 -13.22 -12.35 -12.56
N CYS A 212 -12.84 -13.15 -11.56
CA CYS A 212 -11.56 -13.04 -10.87
C CYS A 212 -11.08 -14.41 -10.38
N SER A 213 -9.80 -14.50 -10.07
CA SER A 213 -9.20 -15.70 -9.47
C SER A 213 -8.34 -15.34 -8.27
N VAL A 214 -8.17 -16.30 -7.37
CA VAL A 214 -7.30 -16.19 -6.20
C VAL A 214 -6.57 -17.53 -6.03
N ASN A 215 -5.48 -17.55 -5.26
CA ASN A 215 -4.81 -18.80 -4.95
C ASN A 215 -5.57 -19.53 -3.84
N ASP A 216 -5.42 -19.12 -2.60
CA ASP A 216 -6.14 -19.68 -1.46
C ASP A 216 -7.24 -18.72 -0.98
N PHE A 217 -8.38 -19.27 -0.58
CA PHE A 217 -9.47 -18.50 0.01
C PHE A 217 -9.96 -19.18 1.28
N TYR A 218 -9.85 -18.50 2.43
CA TYR A 218 -10.20 -19.09 3.73
C TYR A 218 -10.71 -18.06 4.74
N GLY A 219 -11.36 -18.59 5.79
CA GLY A 219 -11.86 -17.79 6.90
C GLY A 219 -13.37 -17.91 7.07
N GLY A 220 -13.92 -17.22 8.08
CA GLY A 220 -15.32 -17.37 8.50
C GLY A 220 -16.23 -16.18 8.15
N GLY A 221 -15.79 -15.28 7.27
CA GLY A 221 -16.50 -14.06 6.94
C GLY A 221 -17.40 -14.18 5.70
N THR A 222 -17.83 -13.05 5.18
CA THR A 222 -18.76 -12.92 4.06
C THR A 222 -18.03 -12.51 2.79
N LEU A 223 -18.30 -13.20 1.69
CA LEU A 223 -17.88 -12.81 0.34
C LEU A 223 -19.08 -12.33 -0.47
N VAL A 224 -18.96 -11.17 -1.11
CA VAL A 224 -19.94 -10.63 -2.03
C VAL A 224 -19.39 -10.68 -3.45
N LEU A 225 -20.14 -11.29 -4.38
CA LEU A 225 -19.80 -11.36 -5.80
C LEU A 225 -20.85 -10.62 -6.65
N ALA A 226 -20.49 -10.27 -7.88
CA ALA A 226 -21.48 -9.85 -8.87
C ALA A 226 -22.54 -10.94 -9.09
N LYS A 227 -23.73 -10.56 -9.52
CA LYS A 227 -24.84 -11.51 -9.77
C LYS A 227 -24.44 -12.64 -10.73
N ASP A 228 -23.67 -12.33 -11.76
CA ASP A 228 -23.15 -13.27 -12.73
C ASP A 228 -21.62 -13.38 -12.65
N GLY A 229 -21.04 -12.96 -11.50
CA GLY A 229 -19.61 -13.00 -11.27
C GLY A 229 -19.09 -14.41 -11.02
N LEU A 230 -17.85 -14.64 -11.40
CA LEU A 230 -17.15 -15.91 -11.21
C LEU A 230 -15.88 -15.69 -10.40
N LEU A 231 -15.77 -16.35 -9.25
CA LEU A 231 -14.53 -16.48 -8.51
C LEU A 231 -13.96 -17.88 -8.73
N THR A 232 -12.73 -17.95 -9.21
CA THR A 232 -11.95 -19.18 -9.32
C THR A 232 -10.95 -19.25 -8.18
N VAL A 233 -10.98 -20.32 -7.39
CA VAL A 233 -9.98 -20.59 -6.34
C VAL A 233 -9.05 -21.68 -6.85
N ASN A 234 -7.80 -21.33 -7.10
CA ASN A 234 -6.79 -22.25 -7.69
C ASN A 234 -6.21 -23.22 -6.66
N GLY A 235 -6.19 -22.84 -5.39
CA GLY A 235 -5.66 -23.60 -4.27
C GLY A 235 -6.74 -24.12 -3.34
N THR A 236 -6.67 -23.73 -2.07
CA THR A 236 -7.57 -24.20 -1.01
C THR A 236 -8.75 -23.25 -0.81
N LEU A 237 -9.97 -23.81 -0.77
CA LEU A 237 -11.16 -23.11 -0.31
C LEU A 237 -11.61 -23.70 1.02
N SER A 238 -11.65 -22.91 2.10
CA SER A 238 -12.06 -23.39 3.42
C SER A 238 -12.65 -22.31 4.32
N GLY A 239 -13.65 -22.69 5.10
CA GLY A 239 -14.18 -21.89 6.20
C GLY A 239 -15.03 -20.68 5.83
N VAL A 240 -15.28 -20.41 4.56
CA VAL A 240 -16.17 -19.30 4.14
C VAL A 240 -17.60 -19.63 4.58
N THR A 241 -18.21 -18.74 5.34
CA THR A 241 -19.52 -19.00 5.96
C THR A 241 -20.68 -18.41 5.17
N GLU A 242 -20.46 -17.38 4.39
CA GLU A 242 -21.52 -16.71 3.65
C GLU A 242 -21.06 -16.23 2.28
N PHE A 243 -21.82 -16.59 1.25
CA PHE A 243 -21.71 -16.06 -0.10
C PHE A 243 -22.93 -15.21 -0.41
N GLN A 244 -22.71 -13.97 -0.79
CA GLN A 244 -23.77 -13.05 -1.23
C GLN A 244 -23.53 -12.65 -2.68
N THR A 245 -24.61 -12.35 -3.40
CA THR A 245 -24.53 -11.71 -4.70
C THR A 245 -25.05 -10.29 -4.64
N SER A 246 -24.47 -9.37 -5.39
CA SER A 246 -24.98 -8.01 -5.51
C SER A 246 -26.40 -8.07 -6.11
N GLY A 247 -27.44 -7.88 -5.27
CA GLY A 247 -28.84 -7.95 -5.68
C GLY A 247 -29.67 -9.10 -5.09
N GLY A 248 -29.10 -9.90 -4.18
CA GLY A 248 -29.83 -10.91 -3.43
C GLY A 248 -29.02 -12.16 -3.09
N VAL A 249 -29.46 -12.87 -2.09
CA VAL A 249 -28.84 -14.13 -1.65
C VAL A 249 -29.15 -15.21 -2.68
N ASN A 250 -28.15 -15.72 -3.36
CA ASN A 250 -28.23 -17.01 -4.04
C ASN A 250 -27.30 -17.98 -3.31
N SER A 251 -27.83 -18.71 -2.39
CA SER A 251 -27.18 -19.89 -1.82
C SER A 251 -27.25 -21.05 -2.80
N SER A 252 -26.56 -21.01 -3.90
CA SER A 252 -26.32 -22.21 -4.68
C SER A 252 -24.93 -22.68 -4.31
N GLY A 253 -24.90 -23.74 -3.52
CA GLY A 253 -23.73 -24.29 -2.92
C GLY A 253 -22.60 -24.65 -3.89
N ILE A 254 -21.46 -24.71 -3.31
CA ILE A 254 -20.28 -25.42 -3.77
C ILE A 254 -20.54 -26.92 -3.58
#